data_e6a6ad2c9f64a7ca9556baaaddfa18d9
#
_entry.id   e6a6ad2c9f64a7ca9556baaaddfa18d9
#
_cell.length_a   1.000
_cell.length_b   1.000
_cell.length_c   1.000
_cell.angle_alpha   90.00
_cell.angle_beta   90.00
_cell.angle_gamma   90.00
#
_symmetry.space_group_name_H-M   'P 1'
#
loop_
_entity.id
_entity.type
_entity.pdbx_description
1 polymer ?
#
loop_
_entity_poly.entity_id
_entity_poly.type
_entity_poly.pdbx_seq_one_letter_code
_entity_poly.pdbx_strand_id
1 'polypeptide(L)'
;MKNIAAVGVLERIRRLAPQASVPPYRTVEEWREWQLVEGRKRSEEINRQNHQLRVEKILNRSGIQPLHSKCSFANYQVQNDGQKYALSQAKSIADELMTGCTNFVFSGKTGTGKNHLAAAMGNRLMAKGRSVIIVTVSDVMSVLHDSYDNGKSGEKFLQELCSVDLLVLDEIGVQRETKNEQVVLHQIIDRRTASLCSVGMLTNLNHAAMSTLLGERIMDR
;
A
#
# COMPACT_ATOMS: atom_id res chain seq x y z
N MET A 1 -23.99 -29.72 -48.94
CA MET A 1 -23.75 -28.29 -48.59
C MET A 1 -23.09 -28.24 -47.19
N LYS A 2 -21.76 -28.22 -47.13
CA LYS A 2 -21.01 -28.28 -45.88
C LYS A 2 -20.88 -26.87 -45.26
N ASN A 3 -21.18 -26.79 -44.03
CA ASN A 3 -21.24 -25.67 -43.09
C ASN A 3 -20.12 -24.59 -43.24
N ILE A 4 -20.27 -23.67 -44.17
CA ILE A 4 -19.39 -22.50 -44.35
C ILE A 4 -19.51 -21.52 -43.13
N ALA A 5 -20.67 -21.52 -42.48
CA ALA A 5 -20.91 -20.67 -41.30
C ALA A 5 -20.09 -21.08 -40.07
N ALA A 6 -19.83 -22.38 -39.86
CA ALA A 6 -19.08 -22.87 -38.67
C ALA A 6 -17.58 -22.55 -38.77
N VAL A 7 -17.01 -22.52 -39.99
CA VAL A 7 -15.58 -22.20 -40.18
C VAL A 7 -15.30 -20.74 -39.83
N GLY A 8 -16.20 -19.82 -40.21
CA GLY A 8 -16.01 -18.39 -39.89
C GLY A 8 -16.12 -18.04 -38.40
N VAL A 9 -16.92 -18.80 -37.63
CA VAL A 9 -17.03 -18.62 -36.16
C VAL A 9 -15.77 -19.11 -35.46
N LEU A 10 -15.25 -20.27 -35.87
CA LEU A 10 -14.00 -20.82 -35.29
C LEU A 10 -12.78 -19.94 -35.60
N GLU A 11 -12.69 -19.37 -36.81
CA GLU A 11 -11.62 -18.41 -37.12
C GLU A 11 -11.76 -17.10 -36.35
N ARG A 12 -13.00 -16.63 -36.11
CA ARG A 12 -13.25 -15.45 -35.27
C ARG A 12 -12.89 -15.69 -33.82
N ILE A 13 -13.22 -16.87 -33.27
CA ILE A 13 -12.82 -17.29 -31.91
C ILE A 13 -11.29 -17.42 -31.82
N ARG A 14 -10.63 -17.95 -32.86
CA ARG A 14 -9.16 -18.07 -32.89
C ARG A 14 -8.43 -16.72 -32.93
N ARG A 15 -9.05 -15.69 -33.56
CA ARG A 15 -8.51 -14.31 -33.54
C ARG A 15 -8.76 -13.57 -32.23
N LEU A 16 -9.81 -13.94 -31.49
CA LEU A 16 -10.18 -13.35 -30.20
C LEU A 16 -9.55 -14.12 -29.03
N ALA A 17 -9.14 -15.37 -29.25
CA ALA A 17 -8.36 -16.09 -28.24
C ALA A 17 -6.99 -15.41 -28.11
N PRO A 18 -6.57 -15.00 -26.89
CA PRO A 18 -5.20 -14.54 -26.67
C PRO A 18 -4.27 -15.61 -27.23
N GLN A 19 -3.23 -15.20 -27.97
CA GLN A 19 -2.21 -16.14 -28.49
C GLN A 19 -1.82 -17.04 -27.33
N ALA A 20 -2.08 -18.33 -27.46
CA ALA A 20 -1.84 -19.30 -26.43
C ALA A 20 -0.33 -19.22 -26.12
N SER A 21 -0.01 -18.56 -25.00
CA SER A 21 1.34 -18.59 -24.49
C SER A 21 1.72 -20.05 -24.28
N VAL A 22 2.86 -20.45 -24.79
CA VAL A 22 3.37 -21.81 -24.60
C VAL A 22 3.31 -22.08 -23.09
N PRO A 23 2.61 -23.13 -22.64
CA PRO A 23 2.51 -23.39 -21.21
C PRO A 23 3.93 -23.55 -20.64
N PRO A 24 4.21 -22.98 -19.46
CA PRO A 24 5.54 -23.00 -18.85
C PRO A 24 5.94 -24.38 -18.31
N TYR A 25 5.21 -25.44 -18.67
CA TYR A 25 5.42 -26.82 -18.21
C TYR A 25 5.36 -27.79 -19.39
N ARG A 26 6.19 -28.83 -19.32
CA ARG A 26 6.29 -29.92 -20.33
C ARG A 26 5.90 -31.28 -19.78
N THR A 27 5.96 -31.48 -18.47
CA THR A 27 5.62 -32.73 -17.78
C THR A 27 4.43 -32.52 -16.83
N VAL A 28 3.83 -33.63 -16.38
CA VAL A 28 2.71 -33.61 -15.41
C VAL A 28 3.18 -33.10 -14.06
N GLU A 29 4.43 -33.40 -13.66
CA GLU A 29 5.04 -32.93 -12.44
C GLU A 29 5.23 -31.41 -12.48
N GLU A 30 5.82 -30.86 -13.53
CA GLU A 30 5.98 -29.41 -13.74
C GLU A 30 4.62 -28.69 -13.78
N TRP A 31 3.60 -29.30 -14.37
CA TRP A 31 2.23 -28.76 -14.36
C TRP A 31 1.65 -28.67 -12.94
N ARG A 32 1.83 -29.72 -12.11
CA ARG A 32 1.38 -29.72 -10.72
C ARG A 32 2.09 -28.66 -9.89
N GLU A 33 3.40 -28.54 -10.03
CA GLU A 33 4.19 -27.51 -9.35
C GLU A 33 3.75 -26.11 -9.79
N TRP A 34 3.57 -25.90 -11.08
CA TRP A 34 3.06 -24.62 -11.61
C TRP A 34 1.67 -24.30 -11.06
N GLN A 35 0.75 -25.24 -11.02
CA GLN A 35 -0.58 -25.04 -10.43
C GLN A 35 -0.50 -24.64 -8.95
N LEU A 36 0.38 -25.29 -8.17
CA LEU A 36 0.55 -24.96 -6.76
C LEU A 36 1.10 -23.53 -6.58
N VAL A 37 2.09 -23.16 -7.38
CA VAL A 37 2.70 -21.81 -7.35
C VAL A 37 1.68 -20.73 -7.76
N GLU A 38 1.01 -20.94 -8.90
CA GLU A 38 0.02 -19.99 -9.38
C GLU A 38 -1.24 -19.89 -8.47
N GLY A 39 -1.66 -21.02 -7.92
CA GLY A 39 -2.73 -21.07 -6.92
C GLY A 39 -2.37 -20.27 -5.67
N ARG A 40 -1.14 -20.40 -5.18
CA ARG A 40 -0.63 -19.64 -4.03
C ARG A 40 -0.60 -18.13 -4.33
N LYS A 41 0.01 -17.73 -5.45
CA LYS A 41 0.06 -16.32 -5.87
C LYS A 41 -1.33 -15.68 -5.97
N ARG A 42 -2.28 -16.39 -6.59
CA ARG A 42 -3.66 -15.92 -6.73
C ARG A 42 -4.36 -15.78 -5.37
N SER A 43 -4.14 -16.74 -4.47
CA SER A 43 -4.68 -16.67 -3.11
C SER A 43 -4.10 -15.50 -2.32
N GLU A 44 -2.80 -15.24 -2.44
CA GLU A 44 -2.14 -14.09 -1.82
C GLU A 44 -2.68 -12.76 -2.35
N GLU A 45 -2.88 -12.65 -3.66
CA GLU A 45 -3.45 -11.45 -4.28
C GLU A 45 -4.89 -11.18 -3.82
N ILE A 46 -5.73 -12.22 -3.78
CA ILE A 46 -7.10 -12.12 -3.25
C ILE A 46 -7.08 -11.71 -1.78
N ASN A 47 -6.18 -12.27 -0.97
CA ASN A 47 -6.06 -11.91 0.44
C ASN A 47 -5.65 -10.44 0.62
N ARG A 48 -4.69 -9.93 -0.17
CA ARG A 48 -4.28 -8.51 -0.13
C ARG A 48 -5.45 -7.59 -0.45
N GLN A 49 -6.19 -7.88 -1.52
CA GLN A 49 -7.38 -7.10 -1.89
C GLN A 49 -8.45 -7.14 -0.79
N ASN A 50 -8.67 -8.30 -0.18
CA ASN A 50 -9.62 -8.44 0.93
C ASN A 50 -9.20 -7.63 2.16
N HIS A 51 -7.90 -7.61 2.51
CA HIS A 51 -7.40 -6.78 3.61
C HIS A 51 -7.62 -5.29 3.34
N GLN A 52 -7.26 -4.82 2.16
CA GLN A 52 -7.51 -3.44 1.78
C GLN A 52 -9.00 -3.07 1.88
N LEU A 53 -9.89 -3.87 1.29
CA LEU A 53 -11.33 -3.63 1.33
C LEU A 53 -11.89 -3.61 2.76
N ARG A 54 -11.38 -4.44 3.66
CA ARG A 54 -11.79 -4.42 5.08
C ARG A 54 -11.39 -3.13 5.78
N VAL A 55 -10.15 -2.66 5.56
CA VAL A 55 -9.68 -1.39 6.12
C VAL A 55 -10.48 -0.23 5.54
N GLU A 56 -10.69 -0.19 4.23
CA GLU A 56 -11.50 0.84 3.56
C GLU A 56 -12.93 0.88 4.10
N LYS A 57 -13.53 -0.29 4.35
CA LYS A 57 -14.86 -0.39 4.96
C LYS A 57 -14.90 0.17 6.39
N ILE A 58 -13.86 -0.10 7.20
CA ILE A 58 -13.77 0.41 8.57
C ILE A 58 -13.57 1.93 8.56
N LEU A 59 -12.70 2.43 7.67
CA LEU A 59 -12.46 3.85 7.49
C LEU A 59 -13.61 4.58 6.78
N ASN A 60 -14.58 3.85 6.24
CA ASN A 60 -15.68 4.37 5.39
C ASN A 60 -15.19 5.26 4.23
N ARG A 61 -14.02 4.93 3.68
CA ARG A 61 -13.40 5.61 2.54
C ARG A 61 -12.37 4.74 1.83
N SER A 62 -11.97 5.12 0.61
CA SER A 62 -10.87 4.48 -0.11
C SER A 62 -9.55 4.58 0.64
N GLY A 63 -8.66 3.62 0.42
CA GLY A 63 -7.32 3.59 1.00
C GLY A 63 -6.47 4.80 0.63
N ILE A 64 -6.66 5.35 -0.58
CA ILE A 64 -6.13 6.65 -1.00
C ILE A 64 -7.31 7.59 -1.17
N GLN A 65 -7.24 8.77 -0.55
CA GLN A 65 -8.31 9.76 -0.64
C GLN A 65 -8.61 10.16 -2.10
N PRO A 66 -9.89 10.41 -2.47
CA PRO A 66 -10.27 10.75 -3.85
C PRO A 66 -9.48 11.93 -4.44
N LEU A 67 -9.12 12.92 -3.61
CA LEU A 67 -8.29 14.05 -3.98
C LEU A 67 -6.93 13.62 -4.55
N HIS A 68 -6.37 12.52 -4.05
CA HIS A 68 -5.06 12.00 -4.40
C HIS A 68 -5.11 10.80 -5.37
N SER A 69 -6.30 10.37 -5.80
CA SER A 69 -6.46 9.20 -6.68
C SER A 69 -5.77 9.34 -8.04
N LYS A 70 -5.58 10.59 -8.51
CA LYS A 70 -4.91 10.90 -9.78
C LYS A 70 -3.45 11.32 -9.61
N CYS A 71 -2.90 11.31 -8.40
CA CYS A 71 -1.50 11.64 -8.17
C CYS A 71 -0.58 10.60 -8.82
N SER A 72 0.43 11.10 -9.52
CA SER A 72 1.46 10.30 -10.18
C SER A 72 2.80 11.04 -10.16
N PHE A 73 3.89 10.32 -10.38
CA PHE A 73 5.19 10.96 -10.52
C PHE A 73 5.29 11.89 -11.73
N ALA A 74 4.45 11.68 -12.76
CA ALA A 74 4.45 12.49 -13.98
C ALA A 74 3.79 13.85 -13.77
N ASN A 75 2.79 13.95 -12.88
CA ASN A 75 2.11 15.21 -12.61
C ASN A 75 2.57 15.92 -11.33
N TYR A 76 3.66 15.43 -10.69
CA TYR A 76 4.28 16.12 -9.58
C TYR A 76 5.06 17.33 -10.06
N GLN A 77 4.73 18.51 -9.56
CA GLN A 77 5.37 19.77 -9.95
C GLN A 77 6.58 20.02 -9.07
N VAL A 78 7.77 20.02 -9.71
CA VAL A 78 9.05 20.33 -9.05
C VAL A 78 9.31 21.82 -9.13
N GLN A 79 9.44 22.49 -7.99
CA GLN A 79 9.70 23.93 -7.88
C GLN A 79 11.12 24.25 -7.38
N ASN A 80 11.81 23.26 -6.80
CA ASN A 80 13.16 23.44 -6.22
C ASN A 80 13.91 22.10 -6.18
N ASP A 81 15.22 22.18 -5.91
CA ASP A 81 16.10 21.00 -5.87
C ASP A 81 15.73 20.00 -4.78
N GLY A 82 15.22 20.44 -3.64
CA GLY A 82 14.73 19.55 -2.58
C GLY A 82 13.56 18.69 -3.05
N GLN A 83 12.61 19.28 -3.78
CA GLN A 83 11.50 18.53 -4.37
C GLN A 83 11.95 17.60 -5.49
N LYS A 84 12.96 18.01 -6.28
CA LYS A 84 13.59 17.15 -7.30
C LYS A 84 14.23 15.92 -6.66
N TYR A 85 14.97 16.13 -5.58
CA TYR A 85 15.56 15.04 -4.79
C TYR A 85 14.49 14.13 -4.21
N ALA A 86 13.45 14.68 -3.55
CA ALA A 86 12.36 13.91 -2.97
C ALA A 86 11.61 13.08 -4.02
N LEU A 87 11.38 13.62 -5.22
CA LEU A 87 10.79 12.89 -6.35
C LEU A 87 11.67 11.71 -6.79
N SER A 88 12.98 11.90 -6.87
CA SER A 88 13.94 10.85 -7.21
C SER A 88 13.91 9.73 -6.16
N GLN A 89 13.96 10.09 -4.88
CA GLN A 89 13.89 9.13 -3.78
C GLN A 89 12.55 8.38 -3.77
N ALA A 90 11.42 9.07 -3.95
CA ALA A 90 10.11 8.45 -4.00
C ALA A 90 9.98 7.42 -5.14
N LYS A 91 10.62 7.67 -6.30
CA LYS A 91 10.68 6.70 -7.40
C LYS A 91 11.49 5.46 -7.03
N SER A 92 12.69 5.65 -6.44
CA SER A 92 13.56 4.55 -5.98
C SER A 92 12.84 3.68 -4.94
N ILE A 93 12.27 4.30 -3.91
CA ILE A 93 11.50 3.62 -2.87
C ILE A 93 10.32 2.85 -3.48
N ALA A 94 9.60 3.44 -4.44
CA ALA A 94 8.49 2.75 -5.11
C ALA A 94 8.96 1.52 -5.90
N ASP A 95 10.17 1.53 -6.46
CA ASP A 95 10.75 0.36 -7.14
C ASP A 95 11.18 -0.71 -6.12
N GLU A 96 11.78 -0.32 -5.01
CA GLU A 96 12.14 -1.23 -3.91
C GLU A 96 10.90 -1.91 -3.30
N LEU A 97 9.81 -1.17 -3.09
CA LEU A 97 8.54 -1.68 -2.59
C LEU A 97 7.86 -2.71 -3.50
N MET A 98 8.27 -2.81 -4.78
CA MET A 98 7.79 -3.86 -5.68
C MET A 98 8.36 -5.23 -5.33
N THR A 99 9.57 -5.30 -4.80
CA THR A 99 10.32 -6.54 -4.59
C THR A 99 10.59 -6.87 -3.13
N GLY A 100 10.52 -5.86 -2.26
CA GLY A 100 10.93 -5.99 -0.85
C GLY A 100 10.09 -5.14 0.09
N CYS A 101 10.62 -5.00 1.30
CA CYS A 101 10.09 -4.15 2.36
C CYS A 101 11.05 -2.98 2.58
N THR A 102 10.54 -1.76 2.50
CA THR A 102 11.30 -0.53 2.72
C THR A 102 10.43 0.45 3.50
N ASN A 103 10.96 0.97 4.61
CA ASN A 103 10.34 2.04 5.38
C ASN A 103 10.83 3.40 4.89
N PHE A 104 10.00 4.43 4.98
CA PHE A 104 10.39 5.77 4.57
C PHE A 104 9.71 6.86 5.39
N VAL A 105 10.36 8.01 5.48
CA VAL A 105 9.82 9.23 6.08
C VAL A 105 9.90 10.37 5.08
N PHE A 106 8.78 11.01 4.78
CA PHE A 106 8.75 12.28 4.08
C PHE A 106 8.51 13.41 5.07
N SER A 107 9.55 14.17 5.34
CA SER A 107 9.52 15.34 6.21
C SER A 107 9.59 16.63 5.40
N GLY A 108 8.84 17.64 5.82
CA GLY A 108 8.87 18.97 5.19
C GLY A 108 7.64 19.81 5.52
N LYS A 109 7.73 21.10 5.22
CA LYS A 109 6.63 22.06 5.47
C LYS A 109 5.33 21.65 4.76
N THR A 110 4.21 22.16 5.24
CA THR A 110 2.91 22.01 4.56
C THR A 110 2.99 22.54 3.12
N GLY A 111 2.33 21.86 2.18
CA GLY A 111 2.30 22.25 0.77
C GLY A 111 3.52 21.81 -0.06
N THR A 112 4.52 21.13 0.52
CA THR A 112 5.70 20.64 -0.23
C THR A 112 5.44 19.43 -1.12
N GLY A 113 4.24 18.86 -1.08
CA GLY A 113 3.83 17.74 -1.93
C GLY A 113 4.12 16.35 -1.38
N LYS A 114 4.33 16.21 -0.05
CA LYS A 114 4.53 14.89 0.61
C LYS A 114 3.41 13.91 0.28
N ASN A 115 2.16 14.35 0.48
CA ASN A 115 0.97 13.53 0.22
C ASN A 115 0.84 13.15 -1.25
N HIS A 116 1.22 14.06 -2.17
CA HIS A 116 1.24 13.76 -3.59
C HIS A 116 2.25 12.64 -3.91
N LEU A 117 3.47 12.72 -3.39
CA LEU A 117 4.49 11.68 -3.61
C LEU A 117 4.07 10.35 -3.01
N ALA A 118 3.56 10.33 -1.78
CA ALA A 118 3.06 9.12 -1.14
C ALA A 118 1.90 8.49 -1.92
N ALA A 119 0.96 9.32 -2.39
CA ALA A 119 -0.15 8.86 -3.21
C ALA A 119 0.30 8.38 -4.61
N ALA A 120 1.28 9.04 -5.22
CA ALA A 120 1.86 8.59 -6.50
C ALA A 120 2.52 7.20 -6.37
N MET A 121 3.25 6.97 -5.26
CA MET A 121 3.80 5.66 -4.91
C MET A 121 2.68 4.64 -4.72
N GLY A 122 1.68 4.98 -3.90
CA GLY A 122 0.54 4.12 -3.60
C GLY A 122 -0.25 3.74 -4.86
N ASN A 123 -0.59 4.71 -5.72
CA ASN A 123 -1.29 4.46 -6.98
C ASN A 123 -0.49 3.53 -7.91
N ARG A 124 0.84 3.70 -7.96
CA ARG A 124 1.72 2.82 -8.74
C ARG A 124 1.74 1.39 -8.20
N LEU A 125 1.77 1.22 -6.88
CA LEU A 125 1.73 -0.08 -6.21
C LEU A 125 0.37 -0.76 -6.41
N MET A 126 -0.74 -0.02 -6.25
CA MET A 126 -2.10 -0.55 -6.47
C MET A 126 -2.32 -0.98 -7.92
N ALA A 127 -1.77 -0.26 -8.90
CA ALA A 127 -1.80 -0.67 -10.30
C ALA A 127 -1.06 -2.01 -10.56
N LYS A 128 -0.24 -2.47 -9.61
CA LYS A 128 0.47 -3.76 -9.61
C LYS A 128 -0.15 -4.80 -8.66
N GLY A 129 -1.37 -4.57 -8.20
CA GLY A 129 -2.11 -5.49 -7.32
C GLY A 129 -1.65 -5.48 -5.86
N ARG A 130 -0.88 -4.46 -5.43
CA ARG A 130 -0.51 -4.28 -4.02
C ARG A 130 -1.61 -3.56 -3.26
N SER A 131 -1.80 -3.93 -2.00
CA SER A 131 -2.72 -3.25 -1.09
C SER A 131 -2.04 -2.04 -0.44
N VAL A 132 -2.68 -0.87 -0.51
CA VAL A 132 -2.12 0.38 0.00
C VAL A 132 -3.16 1.16 0.78
N ILE A 133 -2.79 1.62 1.97
CA ILE A 133 -3.61 2.51 2.80
C ILE A 133 -2.77 3.74 3.17
N ILE A 134 -3.33 4.92 2.92
CA ILE A 134 -2.82 6.20 3.40
C ILE A 134 -3.86 6.76 4.38
N VAL A 135 -3.50 6.90 5.63
CA VAL A 135 -4.41 7.27 6.71
C VAL A 135 -3.73 8.27 7.66
N THR A 136 -4.48 9.25 8.15
CA THR A 136 -3.95 10.16 9.19
C THR A 136 -3.91 9.43 10.54
N VAL A 137 -2.96 9.80 11.39
CA VAL A 137 -2.91 9.28 12.76
C VAL A 137 -4.22 9.57 13.50
N SER A 138 -4.83 10.73 13.24
CA SER A 138 -6.14 11.11 13.77
C SER A 138 -7.25 10.13 13.41
N ASP A 139 -7.33 9.75 12.13
CA ASP A 139 -8.35 8.79 11.68
C ASP A 139 -8.18 7.44 12.38
N VAL A 140 -6.92 6.98 12.53
CA VAL A 140 -6.61 5.73 13.25
C VAL A 140 -7.10 5.81 14.70
N MET A 141 -6.78 6.91 15.38
CA MET A 141 -7.18 7.11 16.77
C MET A 141 -8.70 7.22 16.93
N SER A 142 -9.39 7.90 16.01
CA SER A 142 -10.85 7.99 16.01
C SER A 142 -11.51 6.62 15.92
N VAL A 143 -11.08 5.78 14.98
CA VAL A 143 -11.62 4.42 14.83
C VAL A 143 -11.36 3.56 16.07
N LEU A 144 -10.20 3.71 16.71
CA LEU A 144 -9.89 2.99 17.94
C LEU A 144 -10.78 3.46 19.10
N HIS A 145 -10.99 4.76 19.28
CA HIS A 145 -11.89 5.31 20.30
C HIS A 145 -13.32 4.81 20.10
N ASP A 146 -13.86 4.92 18.87
CA ASP A 146 -15.19 4.43 18.53
C ASP A 146 -15.34 2.93 18.81
N SER A 147 -14.28 2.16 18.62
CA SER A 147 -14.28 0.73 18.90
C SER A 147 -14.36 0.46 20.39
N TYR A 148 -13.66 1.21 21.23
CA TYR A 148 -13.70 1.09 22.69
C TYR A 148 -15.08 1.51 23.26
N ASP A 149 -15.62 2.62 22.78
CA ASP A 149 -16.92 3.15 23.23
C ASP A 149 -18.07 2.18 22.91
N ASN A 150 -17.95 1.43 21.81
CA ASN A 150 -18.91 0.40 21.41
C ASN A 150 -18.63 -0.99 21.99
N GLY A 151 -17.73 -1.11 22.97
CA GLY A 151 -17.36 -2.38 23.59
C GLY A 151 -16.69 -3.38 22.65
N LYS A 152 -16.15 -2.91 21.50
CA LYS A 152 -15.43 -3.72 20.53
C LYS A 152 -13.93 -3.56 20.73
N SER A 153 -13.20 -4.63 20.50
CA SER A 153 -11.74 -4.55 20.51
C SER A 153 -11.24 -3.86 19.24
N GLY A 154 -10.47 -2.79 19.39
CA GLY A 154 -9.75 -2.14 18.28
C GLY A 154 -8.66 -3.02 17.67
N GLU A 155 -8.35 -4.15 18.31
CA GLU A 155 -7.30 -5.08 17.88
C GLU A 155 -7.50 -5.60 16.46
N LYS A 156 -8.74 -5.94 16.09
CA LYS A 156 -9.05 -6.41 14.73
C LYS A 156 -8.76 -5.34 13.69
N PHE A 157 -9.08 -4.07 13.98
CA PHE A 157 -8.76 -2.97 13.08
C PHE A 157 -7.24 -2.80 12.93
N LEU A 158 -6.49 -2.81 14.04
CA LEU A 158 -5.03 -2.74 14.00
C LEU A 158 -4.42 -3.91 13.22
N GLN A 159 -4.96 -5.11 13.38
CA GLN A 159 -4.51 -6.29 12.64
C GLN A 159 -4.73 -6.14 11.13
N GLU A 160 -5.92 -5.71 10.70
CA GLU A 160 -6.21 -5.48 9.28
C GLU A 160 -5.37 -4.33 8.72
N LEU A 161 -5.20 -3.24 9.47
CA LEU A 161 -4.36 -2.11 9.08
C LEU A 161 -2.89 -2.53 8.92
N CYS A 162 -2.40 -3.43 9.78
CA CYS A 162 -1.05 -3.96 9.69
C CYS A 162 -0.85 -5.00 8.58
N SER A 163 -1.91 -5.51 7.96
CA SER A 163 -1.85 -6.59 6.96
C SER A 163 -1.71 -6.12 5.51
N VAL A 164 -1.88 -4.81 5.24
CA VAL A 164 -1.71 -4.26 3.88
C VAL A 164 -0.23 -4.20 3.48
N ASP A 165 0.08 -4.26 2.19
CA ASP A 165 1.49 -4.23 1.71
C ASP A 165 2.19 -2.93 2.08
N LEU A 166 1.54 -1.78 1.87
CA LEU A 166 2.05 -0.46 2.27
C LEU A 166 1.02 0.28 3.13
N LEU A 167 1.44 0.66 4.33
CA LEU A 167 0.72 1.60 5.18
C LEU A 167 1.48 2.92 5.22
N VAL A 168 0.80 4.02 4.90
CA VAL A 168 1.35 5.38 5.08
C VAL A 168 0.57 6.07 6.18
N LEU A 169 1.28 6.47 7.23
CA LEU A 169 0.76 7.25 8.34
C LEU A 169 1.04 8.73 8.08
N ASP A 170 -0.02 9.51 7.91
CA ASP A 170 0.06 10.93 7.63
C ASP A 170 -0.18 11.77 8.90
N GLU A 171 0.29 13.02 8.85
CA GLU A 171 0.14 14.01 9.92
C GLU A 171 0.77 13.59 11.26
N ILE A 172 1.89 12.85 11.22
CA ILE A 172 2.61 12.48 12.44
C ILE A 172 3.14 13.75 13.13
N GLY A 173 2.83 13.89 14.44
CA GLY A 173 3.27 15.01 15.27
C GLY A 173 2.43 16.30 15.10
N VAL A 174 1.30 16.26 14.40
CA VAL A 174 0.38 17.40 14.26
C VAL A 174 -0.61 17.50 15.41
N GLN A 175 -0.89 16.38 16.07
CA GLN A 175 -1.88 16.31 17.14
C GLN A 175 -1.27 16.40 18.54
N ARG A 176 -2.15 16.42 19.55
CA ARG A 176 -1.79 16.52 20.97
C ARG A 176 -1.05 15.26 21.42
N GLU A 177 0.19 15.07 21.06
CA GLU A 177 1.16 14.03 21.47
C GLU A 177 0.75 13.31 22.77
N THR A 178 -0.39 12.61 22.74
CA THR A 178 -0.87 11.87 23.90
C THR A 178 -0.04 10.60 24.02
N LYS A 179 0.24 10.19 25.24
CA LYS A 179 0.93 8.90 25.51
C LYS A 179 0.25 7.73 24.78
N ASN A 180 -1.06 7.78 24.65
CA ASN A 180 -1.85 6.74 23.96
C ASN A 180 -1.57 6.71 22.45
N GLU A 181 -1.45 7.86 21.80
CA GLU A 181 -1.10 7.99 20.38
C GLU A 181 0.29 7.39 20.12
N GLN A 182 1.28 7.73 20.95
CA GLN A 182 2.63 7.15 20.83
C GLN A 182 2.61 5.63 20.97
N VAL A 183 1.87 5.09 21.94
CA VAL A 183 1.74 3.63 22.14
C VAL A 183 1.15 2.96 20.90
N VAL A 184 0.09 3.53 20.33
CA VAL A 184 -0.54 2.99 19.12
C VAL A 184 0.41 3.04 17.92
N LEU A 185 1.12 4.16 17.71
CA LEU A 185 2.12 4.28 16.64
C LEU A 185 3.23 3.23 16.79
N HIS A 186 3.78 3.06 18.01
CA HIS A 186 4.78 2.04 18.30
C HIS A 186 4.25 0.64 18.00
N GLN A 187 3.02 0.31 18.41
CA GLN A 187 2.41 -0.99 18.12
C GLN A 187 2.28 -1.25 16.62
N ILE A 188 1.85 -0.26 15.85
CA ILE A 188 1.70 -0.39 14.40
C ILE A 188 3.07 -0.63 13.75
N ILE A 189 4.06 0.21 14.07
CA ILE A 189 5.40 0.13 13.47
C ILE A 189 6.08 -1.19 13.85
N ASP A 190 6.03 -1.59 15.13
CA ASP A 190 6.62 -2.85 15.61
C ASP A 190 5.98 -4.07 14.91
N ARG A 191 4.65 -4.14 14.83
CA ARG A 191 3.94 -5.24 14.16
C ARG A 191 4.31 -5.33 12.67
N ARG A 192 4.33 -4.20 11.98
CA ARG A 192 4.63 -4.17 10.55
C ARG A 192 6.08 -4.54 10.27
N THR A 193 7.01 -4.01 11.05
CA THR A 193 8.44 -4.38 10.94
C THR A 193 8.65 -5.87 11.20
N ALA A 194 8.01 -6.43 12.23
CA ALA A 194 8.08 -7.86 12.53
C ALA A 194 7.50 -8.74 11.41
N SER A 195 6.52 -8.22 10.67
CA SER A 195 5.87 -8.90 9.53
C SER A 195 6.53 -8.60 8.19
N LEU A 196 7.65 -7.87 8.14
CA LEU A 196 8.31 -7.40 6.92
C LEU A 196 7.37 -6.63 5.99
N CYS A 197 6.45 -5.86 6.56
CA CYS A 197 5.52 -4.98 5.85
C CYS A 197 5.98 -3.52 5.93
N SER A 198 5.92 -2.81 4.82
CA SER A 198 6.44 -1.46 4.68
C SER A 198 5.59 -0.39 5.38
N VAL A 199 6.24 0.55 6.05
CA VAL A 199 5.62 1.73 6.67
C VAL A 199 6.17 3.00 6.04
N GLY A 200 5.29 3.87 5.57
CA GLY A 200 5.60 5.25 5.22
C GLY A 200 5.12 6.21 6.30
N MET A 201 5.87 7.26 6.56
CA MET A 201 5.51 8.29 7.53
C MET A 201 5.59 9.67 6.87
N LEU A 202 4.52 10.47 7.02
CA LEU A 202 4.50 11.85 6.54
C LEU A 202 4.40 12.79 7.74
N THR A 203 5.27 13.78 7.77
CA THR A 203 5.36 14.69 8.92
C THR A 203 5.81 16.09 8.51
N ASN A 204 5.51 17.07 9.35
CA ASN A 204 6.10 18.40 9.28
C ASN A 204 7.29 18.57 10.26
N LEU A 205 7.54 17.57 11.09
CA LEU A 205 8.64 17.57 12.06
C LEU A 205 9.97 17.34 11.34
N ASN A 206 11.05 17.91 11.88
CA ASN A 206 12.42 17.56 11.47
C ASN A 206 12.84 16.23 12.14
N HIS A 207 14.00 15.71 11.74
CA HIS A 207 14.52 14.45 12.24
C HIS A 207 14.65 14.44 13.79
N ALA A 208 15.16 15.49 14.40
CA ALA A 208 15.34 15.56 15.86
C ALA A 208 14.00 15.50 16.61
N ALA A 209 12.97 16.21 16.12
CA ALA A 209 11.64 16.17 16.70
C ALA A 209 10.97 14.80 16.49
N MET A 210 11.18 14.15 15.34
CA MET A 210 10.71 12.78 15.10
C MET A 210 11.39 11.77 16.04
N SER A 211 12.71 11.87 16.24
CA SER A 211 13.45 11.01 17.21
C SER A 211 12.95 11.21 18.64
N THR A 212 12.60 12.46 19.00
CA THR A 212 12.01 12.74 20.31
C THR A 212 10.62 12.12 20.46
N LEU A 213 9.80 12.18 19.41
CA LEU A 213 8.42 11.67 19.42
C LEU A 213 8.36 10.14 19.42
N LEU A 214 9.09 9.50 18.50
CA LEU A 214 9.02 8.06 18.27
C LEU A 214 10.11 7.26 18.97
N GLY A 215 11.17 7.94 19.42
CA GLY A 215 12.35 7.30 20.00
C GLY A 215 13.32 6.75 18.95
N GLU A 216 14.58 6.69 19.30
CA GLU A 216 15.67 6.21 18.42
C GLU A 216 15.40 4.80 17.87
N ARG A 217 14.88 3.92 18.73
CA ARG A 217 14.56 2.53 18.34
C ARG A 217 13.62 2.41 17.13
N ILE A 218 12.68 3.34 16.97
CA ILE A 218 11.75 3.35 15.83
C ILE A 218 12.42 4.00 14.61
N MET A 219 13.23 5.02 14.84
CA MET A 219 13.92 5.73 13.76
C MET A 219 15.02 4.90 13.09
N ASP A 220 15.57 3.90 13.77
CA ASP A 220 16.58 2.96 13.26
C ASP A 220 16.00 1.79 12.44
N ARG A 221 14.67 1.70 12.33
CA ARG A 221 13.94 0.64 11.61
C ARG A 221 13.44 1.12 10.26
#